data_7dc4e03640e97a81fb3d53a51e0f0e40
#
_entry.id   7dc4e03640e97a81fb3d53a51e0f0e40
#
_cell.length_a   1.000
_cell.length_b   1.000
_cell.length_c   1.000
_cell.angle_alpha   90.00
_cell.angle_beta   90.00
_cell.angle_gamma   90.00
#
_symmetry.space_group_name_H-M   'P 1'
#
loop_
_entity.id
_entity.type
_entity.pdbx_description
1 polymer ?
#
loop_
_entity_poly.entity_id
_entity_poly.type
_entity_poly.pdbx_seq_one_letter_code
_entity_poly.pdbx_strand_id
1 'polypeptide(L)'
;MSVQDTTDQLWGGETTKAVANFPVSGERVPVAVVRQLGRIKGAAARVNGELGLLDEAVAARIAAAADEIVAGDHDAQFPIDVFQTGSGTSTNMNANEVIATLAGDDAHANDHVNMGQSSNDVFPSAVHLAALEETTTRLLPRSRGSRPRSPARPRRSRTS
;
A
#
# COMPACT_ATOMS: atom_id res chain seq x y z
N MET A 1 2.90 -19.51 -23.55
CA MET A 1 2.07 -18.89 -22.48
C MET A 1 1.89 -19.96 -21.42
N SER A 2 2.65 -19.89 -20.33
CA SER A 2 2.53 -20.83 -19.22
C SER A 2 1.25 -20.49 -18.45
N VAL A 3 0.41 -21.49 -18.25
CA VAL A 3 -0.72 -21.45 -17.32
C VAL A 3 -0.12 -21.20 -15.94
N GLN A 4 -0.22 -19.98 -15.42
CA GLN A 4 0.11 -19.70 -14.03
C GLN A 4 -0.95 -20.40 -13.18
N ASP A 5 -0.48 -21.20 -12.24
CA ASP A 5 -1.24 -21.96 -11.28
C ASP A 5 -2.20 -21.00 -10.53
N THR A 6 -3.51 -21.16 -10.74
CA THR A 6 -4.55 -20.29 -10.17
C THR A 6 -4.75 -20.51 -8.67
N THR A 7 -3.93 -21.35 -8.05
CA THR A 7 -4.03 -21.74 -6.63
C THR A 7 -3.48 -20.67 -5.69
N ASP A 8 -2.66 -19.73 -6.16
CA ASP A 8 -2.01 -18.70 -5.33
C ASP A 8 -2.56 -17.27 -5.54
N GLN A 9 -3.57 -17.09 -6.41
CA GLN A 9 -4.12 -15.77 -6.70
C GLN A 9 -5.10 -15.33 -5.60
N LEU A 10 -4.76 -14.25 -4.89
CA LEU A 10 -5.59 -13.68 -3.82
C LEU A 10 -6.54 -12.57 -4.30
N TRP A 11 -6.30 -11.98 -5.48
CA TRP A 11 -7.22 -10.96 -6.01
C TRP A 11 -8.38 -11.56 -6.78
N GLY A 12 -9.49 -10.81 -6.85
CA GLY A 12 -10.73 -11.22 -7.47
C GLY A 12 -10.94 -10.68 -8.89
N GLY A 13 -12.22 -10.62 -9.28
CA GLY A 13 -12.65 -10.29 -10.62
C GLY A 13 -12.40 -8.84 -11.04
N GLU A 14 -12.48 -7.89 -10.13
CA GLU A 14 -12.28 -6.47 -10.46
C GLU A 14 -10.81 -6.17 -10.77
N THR A 15 -9.89 -6.76 -10.02
CA THR A 15 -8.46 -6.69 -10.35
C THR A 15 -8.15 -7.37 -11.67
N THR A 16 -8.71 -8.55 -11.92
CA THR A 16 -8.54 -9.26 -13.20
C THR A 16 -9.00 -8.42 -14.39
N LYS A 17 -10.15 -7.76 -14.29
CA LYS A 17 -10.66 -6.82 -15.32
C LYS A 17 -9.70 -5.63 -15.48
N ALA A 18 -9.21 -5.05 -14.38
CA ALA A 18 -8.31 -3.90 -14.43
C ALA A 18 -6.99 -4.25 -15.13
N VAL A 19 -6.39 -5.39 -14.82
CA VAL A 19 -5.18 -5.88 -15.49
C VAL A 19 -5.41 -6.08 -17.01
N ALA A 20 -6.56 -6.62 -17.39
CA ALA A 20 -6.90 -6.81 -18.78
C ALA A 20 -7.17 -5.49 -19.54
N ASN A 21 -7.76 -4.50 -18.87
CA ASN A 21 -8.15 -3.22 -19.46
C ASN A 21 -6.98 -2.22 -19.60
N PHE A 22 -5.97 -2.32 -18.75
CA PHE A 22 -4.86 -1.36 -18.68
C PHE A 22 -3.47 -2.01 -18.81
N PRO A 23 -3.19 -2.78 -19.88
CA PRO A 23 -1.85 -3.34 -20.11
C PRO A 23 -0.95 -2.29 -20.79
N VAL A 24 -0.61 -1.19 -20.08
CA VAL A 24 0.01 0.00 -20.69
C VAL A 24 1.54 -0.03 -20.59
N SER A 25 2.10 -0.06 -19.39
CA SER A 25 3.55 0.03 -19.19
C SER A 25 4.18 -1.23 -18.62
N GLY A 26 3.41 -2.05 -17.92
CA GLY A 26 3.91 -3.16 -17.11
C GLY A 26 4.57 -2.70 -15.81
N GLU A 27 4.62 -1.38 -15.53
CA GLU A 27 5.11 -0.83 -14.27
C GLU A 27 3.98 -0.89 -13.23
N ARG A 28 4.22 -1.58 -12.14
CA ARG A 28 3.23 -1.74 -11.06
C ARG A 28 3.23 -0.54 -10.14
N VAL A 29 2.09 -0.31 -9.47
CA VAL A 29 2.03 0.67 -8.38
C VAL A 29 3.09 0.33 -7.33
N PRO A 30 3.89 1.33 -6.86
CA PRO A 30 4.93 1.10 -5.89
C PRO A 30 4.42 0.41 -4.61
N VAL A 31 5.09 -0.63 -4.16
CA VAL A 31 4.71 -1.39 -2.95
C VAL A 31 4.59 -0.51 -1.70
N ALA A 32 5.35 0.59 -1.64
CA ALA A 32 5.21 1.57 -0.56
C ALA A 32 3.78 2.15 -0.48
N VAL A 33 3.11 2.40 -1.62
CA VAL A 33 1.72 2.87 -1.67
C VAL A 33 0.77 1.76 -1.24
N VAL A 34 0.99 0.54 -1.73
CA VAL A 34 0.19 -0.65 -1.35
C VAL A 34 0.21 -0.88 0.16
N ARG A 35 1.37 -0.80 0.79
CA ARG A 35 1.52 -0.94 2.24
C ARG A 35 0.77 0.14 3.02
N GLN A 36 0.72 1.37 2.50
CA GLN A 36 -0.09 2.43 3.13
C GLN A 36 -1.59 2.17 2.98
N LEU A 37 -2.04 1.61 1.85
CA LEU A 37 -3.43 1.15 1.72
C LEU A 37 -3.75 0.08 2.77
N GLY A 38 -2.85 -0.89 2.98
CA GLY A 38 -2.99 -1.87 4.06
C GLY A 38 -3.16 -1.19 5.43
N ARG A 39 -2.30 -0.22 5.78
CA ARG A 39 -2.41 0.53 7.07
C ARG A 39 -3.75 1.26 7.20
N ILE A 40 -4.21 1.95 6.15
CA ILE A 40 -5.50 2.65 6.15
C ILE A 40 -6.65 1.68 6.36
N LYS A 41 -6.66 0.57 5.63
CA LYS A 41 -7.73 -0.43 5.70
C LYS A 41 -7.77 -1.17 7.04
N GLY A 42 -6.61 -1.54 7.56
CA GLY A 42 -6.51 -2.13 8.90
C GLY A 42 -7.00 -1.18 10.00
N ALA A 43 -6.64 0.10 9.93
CA ALA A 43 -7.14 1.12 10.86
C ALA A 43 -8.65 1.32 10.73
N ALA A 44 -9.18 1.40 9.50
CA ALA A 44 -10.61 1.54 9.26
C ALA A 44 -11.41 0.33 9.79
N ALA A 45 -10.90 -0.89 9.59
CA ALA A 45 -11.55 -2.10 10.11
C ALA A 45 -11.64 -2.08 11.64
N ARG A 46 -10.55 -1.73 12.34
CA ARG A 46 -10.52 -1.60 13.81
C ARG A 46 -11.54 -0.58 14.29
N VAL A 47 -11.57 0.62 13.71
CA VAL A 47 -12.52 1.68 14.07
C VAL A 47 -13.96 1.27 13.80
N ASN A 48 -14.24 0.65 12.64
CA ASN A 48 -15.59 0.19 12.30
C ASN A 48 -16.07 -0.91 13.26
N GLY A 49 -15.18 -1.79 13.73
CA GLY A 49 -15.47 -2.77 14.77
C GLY A 49 -15.79 -2.11 16.12
N GLU A 50 -14.95 -1.17 16.57
CA GLU A 50 -15.16 -0.40 17.81
C GLU A 50 -16.48 0.40 17.81
N LEU A 51 -16.90 0.92 16.65
CA LEU A 51 -18.17 1.63 16.46
C LEU A 51 -19.39 0.67 16.33
N GLY A 52 -19.17 -0.64 16.28
CA GLY A 52 -20.25 -1.62 16.08
C GLY A 52 -20.85 -1.60 14.67
N LEU A 53 -20.17 -1.01 13.70
CA LEU A 53 -20.57 -0.97 12.29
C LEU A 53 -20.16 -2.25 11.54
N LEU A 54 -19.15 -2.93 12.01
CA LEU A 54 -18.64 -4.20 11.51
C LEU A 54 -18.57 -5.21 12.67
N ASP A 55 -18.90 -6.47 12.39
CA ASP A 55 -18.70 -7.54 13.35
C ASP A 55 -17.24 -7.57 13.85
N GLU A 56 -17.05 -7.70 15.16
CA GLU A 56 -15.74 -7.59 15.79
C GLU A 56 -14.76 -8.68 15.29
N ALA A 57 -15.25 -9.90 15.08
CA ALA A 57 -14.41 -11.00 14.60
C ALA A 57 -14.03 -10.79 13.12
N VAL A 58 -14.94 -10.25 12.29
CA VAL A 58 -14.64 -9.88 10.90
C VAL A 58 -13.65 -8.73 10.86
N ALA A 59 -13.85 -7.70 11.67
CA ALA A 59 -12.93 -6.55 11.77
C ALA A 59 -11.51 -6.99 12.18
N ALA A 60 -11.39 -7.90 13.14
CA ALA A 60 -10.11 -8.42 13.58
C ALA A 60 -9.39 -9.20 12.46
N ARG A 61 -10.10 -10.04 11.70
CA ARG A 61 -9.51 -10.77 10.57
C ARG A 61 -9.08 -9.85 9.44
N ILE A 62 -9.89 -8.85 9.10
CA ILE A 62 -9.53 -7.83 8.09
C ILE A 62 -8.28 -7.06 8.54
N ALA A 63 -8.21 -6.67 9.82
CA ALA A 63 -7.06 -5.97 10.36
C ALA A 63 -5.79 -6.83 10.33
N ALA A 64 -5.88 -8.13 10.66
CA ALA A 64 -4.75 -9.05 10.58
C ALA A 64 -4.27 -9.24 9.13
N ALA A 65 -5.18 -9.46 8.18
CA ALA A 65 -4.87 -9.56 6.76
C ALA A 65 -4.21 -8.27 6.21
N ALA A 66 -4.69 -7.12 6.66
CA ALA A 66 -4.09 -5.83 6.29
C ALA A 66 -2.66 -5.67 6.86
N ASP A 67 -2.39 -6.19 8.06
CA ASP A 67 -1.05 -6.17 8.66
C ASP A 67 -0.07 -7.06 7.87
N GLU A 68 -0.49 -8.18 7.26
CA GLU A 68 0.32 -8.98 6.33
C GLU A 68 0.69 -8.20 5.06
N ILE A 69 -0.25 -7.40 4.51
CA ILE A 69 0.05 -6.50 3.39
C ILE A 69 1.12 -5.46 3.80
N VAL A 70 1.01 -4.90 4.99
CA VAL A 70 1.99 -3.94 5.53
C VAL A 70 3.37 -4.58 5.70
N ALA A 71 3.42 -5.84 6.13
CA ALA A 71 4.66 -6.61 6.25
C ALA A 71 5.33 -6.88 4.89
N GLY A 72 4.55 -6.93 3.81
CA GLY A 72 5.02 -7.20 2.46
C GLY A 72 4.96 -8.67 2.06
N ASP A 73 4.26 -9.50 2.83
CA ASP A 73 4.16 -10.94 2.59
C ASP A 73 3.45 -11.27 1.27
N HIS A 74 2.66 -10.32 0.75
CA HIS A 74 1.83 -10.48 -0.44
C HIS A 74 2.13 -9.44 -1.55
N ASP A 75 3.33 -8.86 -1.61
CA ASP A 75 3.70 -7.82 -2.60
C ASP A 75 3.44 -8.27 -4.06
N ALA A 76 3.54 -9.57 -4.36
CA ALA A 76 3.27 -10.13 -5.68
C ALA A 76 1.79 -10.05 -6.10
N GLN A 77 0.86 -9.91 -5.15
CA GLN A 77 -0.58 -9.88 -5.37
C GLN A 77 -1.12 -8.53 -5.86
N PHE A 78 -0.24 -7.59 -6.20
CA PHE A 78 -0.60 -6.24 -6.66
C PHE A 78 -0.09 -5.98 -8.09
N PRO A 79 -0.79 -6.54 -9.11
CA PRO A 79 -0.34 -6.48 -10.50
C PRO A 79 -0.75 -5.21 -11.25
N ILE A 80 -1.52 -4.31 -10.63
CA ILE A 80 -2.11 -3.13 -11.30
C ILE A 80 -1.03 -2.20 -11.82
N ASP A 81 -1.16 -1.81 -13.11
CA ASP A 81 -0.30 -0.84 -13.78
C ASP A 81 -0.47 0.56 -13.18
N VAL A 82 0.61 1.37 -13.17
CA VAL A 82 0.55 2.76 -12.72
C VAL A 82 -0.39 3.60 -13.59
N PHE A 83 -0.52 3.26 -14.88
CA PHE A 83 -1.50 3.84 -15.80
C PHE A 83 -2.83 3.09 -15.69
N GLN A 84 -3.66 3.54 -14.78
CA GLN A 84 -4.98 3.02 -14.47
C GLN A 84 -6.03 4.14 -14.46
N THR A 85 -7.23 3.91 -13.93
CA THR A 85 -8.23 4.97 -13.72
C THR A 85 -7.65 6.09 -12.83
N GLY A 86 -7.95 7.36 -13.16
CA GLY A 86 -7.34 8.53 -12.53
C GLY A 86 -7.55 8.65 -11.01
N SER A 87 -8.58 7.99 -10.46
CA SER A 87 -8.85 7.94 -9.01
C SER A 87 -8.04 6.87 -8.26
N GLY A 88 -7.28 6.02 -8.98
CA GLY A 88 -6.58 4.89 -8.36
C GLY A 88 -7.51 3.78 -7.84
N THR A 89 -8.76 3.76 -8.31
CA THR A 89 -9.77 2.81 -7.82
C THR A 89 -9.39 1.36 -8.09
N SER A 90 -8.68 1.07 -9.19
CA SER A 90 -8.24 -0.29 -9.51
C SER A 90 -7.29 -0.83 -8.44
N THR A 91 -6.32 -0.03 -7.99
CA THR A 91 -5.41 -0.42 -6.91
C THR A 91 -6.13 -0.50 -5.57
N ASN A 92 -7.07 0.41 -5.27
CA ASN A 92 -7.88 0.33 -4.07
C ASN A 92 -8.70 -0.97 -4.02
N MET A 93 -9.34 -1.34 -5.15
CA MET A 93 -10.09 -2.59 -5.25
C MET A 93 -9.20 -3.82 -5.15
N ASN A 94 -8.02 -3.79 -5.77
CA ASN A 94 -7.05 -4.88 -5.62
C ASN A 94 -6.70 -5.11 -4.13
N ALA A 95 -6.42 -4.05 -3.39
CA ALA A 95 -6.18 -4.17 -1.95
C ALA A 95 -7.41 -4.72 -1.19
N ASN A 96 -8.62 -4.28 -1.54
CA ASN A 96 -9.85 -4.80 -0.95
C ASN A 96 -10.02 -6.30 -1.19
N GLU A 97 -9.83 -6.75 -2.43
CA GLU A 97 -10.00 -8.15 -2.82
C GLU A 97 -8.97 -9.06 -2.14
N VAL A 98 -7.69 -8.65 -2.14
CA VAL A 98 -6.62 -9.42 -1.47
C VAL A 98 -6.88 -9.53 0.03
N ILE A 99 -7.20 -8.43 0.71
CA ILE A 99 -7.49 -8.42 2.13
C ILE A 99 -8.74 -9.26 2.44
N ALA A 100 -9.81 -9.16 1.63
CA ALA A 100 -11.01 -9.96 1.83
C ALA A 100 -10.74 -11.46 1.72
N THR A 101 -9.96 -11.87 0.71
CA THR A 101 -9.57 -13.27 0.52
C THR A 101 -8.77 -13.80 1.72
N LEU A 102 -7.81 -13.02 2.23
CA LEU A 102 -7.02 -13.39 3.40
C LEU A 102 -7.86 -13.44 4.69
N ALA A 103 -8.83 -12.53 4.83
CA ALA A 103 -9.72 -12.47 5.99
C ALA A 103 -10.76 -13.59 6.04
N GLY A 104 -10.99 -14.29 4.93
CA GLY A 104 -11.89 -15.44 4.82
C GLY A 104 -13.28 -15.12 4.27
N ASP A 105 -14.08 -16.17 4.07
CA ASP A 105 -15.32 -16.15 3.29
C ASP A 105 -16.39 -15.15 3.79
N ASP A 106 -16.36 -14.78 5.06
CA ASP A 106 -17.30 -13.81 5.64
C ASP A 106 -16.90 -12.36 5.34
N ALA A 107 -15.70 -12.11 4.83
CA ALA A 107 -15.21 -10.76 4.53
C ALA A 107 -15.49 -10.38 3.08
N HIS A 108 -16.27 -9.32 2.87
CA HIS A 108 -16.58 -8.80 1.54
C HIS A 108 -15.74 -7.57 1.22
N ALA A 109 -15.15 -7.53 0.01
CA ALA A 109 -14.22 -6.48 -0.42
C ALA A 109 -14.81 -5.06 -0.35
N ASN A 110 -16.05 -4.87 -0.83
CA ASN A 110 -16.71 -3.56 -0.82
C ASN A 110 -17.40 -3.25 0.50
N ASP A 111 -18.17 -4.20 1.05
CA ASP A 111 -19.07 -3.93 2.15
C ASP A 111 -18.34 -3.92 3.50
N HIS A 112 -17.25 -4.68 3.64
CA HIS A 112 -16.50 -4.80 4.88
C HIS A 112 -15.12 -4.13 4.79
N VAL A 113 -14.25 -4.53 3.85
CA VAL A 113 -12.87 -4.00 3.76
C VAL A 113 -12.86 -2.52 3.36
N ASN A 114 -13.78 -2.11 2.47
CA ASN A 114 -13.90 -0.73 2.01
C ASN A 114 -14.94 0.10 2.78
N MET A 115 -15.50 -0.42 3.86
CA MET A 115 -16.55 0.26 4.63
C MET A 115 -16.13 1.66 5.06
N GLY A 116 -16.95 2.67 4.73
CA GLY A 116 -16.72 4.08 5.07
C GLY A 116 -15.59 4.75 4.27
N GLN A 117 -15.09 4.13 3.20
CA GLN A 117 -13.95 4.63 2.43
C GLN A 117 -14.34 4.97 0.98
N SER A 118 -13.70 6.01 0.43
CA SER A 118 -13.75 6.36 -0.99
C SER A 118 -12.35 6.20 -1.60
N SER A 119 -12.25 5.62 -2.80
CA SER A 119 -10.97 5.56 -3.55
C SER A 119 -10.37 6.94 -3.79
N ASN A 120 -11.25 7.97 -3.99
CA ASN A 120 -10.81 9.35 -4.21
C ASN A 120 -10.12 9.98 -2.99
N ASP A 121 -10.26 9.38 -1.82
CA ASP A 121 -9.62 9.81 -0.58
C ASP A 121 -8.48 8.87 -0.17
N VAL A 122 -8.76 7.57 -0.04
CA VAL A 122 -7.77 6.64 0.51
C VAL A 122 -6.55 6.45 -0.38
N PHE A 123 -6.73 6.47 -1.73
CA PHE A 123 -5.60 6.29 -2.63
C PHE A 123 -4.61 7.47 -2.59
N PRO A 124 -5.02 8.74 -2.76
CA PRO A 124 -4.11 9.87 -2.62
C PRO A 124 -3.54 9.99 -1.19
N SER A 125 -4.30 9.65 -0.16
CA SER A 125 -3.78 9.58 1.21
C SER A 125 -2.64 8.56 1.33
N ALA A 126 -2.80 7.36 0.75
CA ALA A 126 -1.75 6.35 0.72
C ALA A 126 -0.50 6.83 -0.03
N VAL A 127 -0.66 7.54 -1.15
CA VAL A 127 0.47 8.13 -1.90
C VAL A 127 1.22 9.14 -1.04
N HIS A 128 0.52 10.05 -0.35
CA HIS A 128 1.15 11.05 0.53
C HIS A 128 1.88 10.39 1.71
N LEU A 129 1.27 9.40 2.35
CA LEU A 129 1.89 8.67 3.47
C LEU A 129 3.14 7.90 2.99
N ALA A 130 3.08 7.25 1.84
CA ALA A 130 4.22 6.56 1.24
C ALA A 130 5.36 7.53 0.92
N ALA A 131 5.04 8.69 0.31
CA ALA A 131 6.04 9.72 0.01
C ALA A 131 6.69 10.26 1.30
N LEU A 132 5.93 10.49 2.35
CA LEU A 132 6.45 10.94 3.65
C LEU A 132 7.37 9.89 4.27
N GLU A 133 6.94 8.63 4.32
CA GLU A 133 7.73 7.53 4.88
C GLU A 133 9.04 7.33 4.10
N GLU A 134 8.99 7.22 2.78
CA GLU A 134 10.19 7.06 1.93
C GLU A 134 11.15 8.26 2.05
N THR A 135 10.61 9.46 2.16
CA THR A 135 11.43 10.67 2.34
C THR A 135 12.14 10.65 3.70
N THR A 136 11.42 10.35 4.77
CA THR A 136 11.98 10.43 6.14
C THR A 136 12.92 9.28 6.46
N THR A 137 12.61 8.07 5.97
CA THR A 137 13.36 6.86 6.32
C THR A 137 14.50 6.53 5.34
N ARG A 138 14.39 6.95 4.07
CA ARG A 138 15.36 6.59 3.03
C ARG A 138 16.08 7.79 2.42
N LEU A 139 15.36 8.83 1.99
CA LEU A 139 15.97 9.96 1.28
C LEU A 139 16.79 10.84 2.21
N LEU A 140 16.22 11.31 3.32
CA LEU A 140 16.92 12.22 4.24
C LEU A 140 18.17 11.58 4.89
N PRO A 141 18.17 10.33 5.35
CA PRO A 141 19.37 9.72 5.88
C PRO A 141 20.49 9.63 4.83
N ARG A 142 20.16 9.25 3.58
CA ARG A 142 21.14 9.16 2.48
C ARG A 142 21.72 10.52 2.12
N SER A 143 20.91 11.56 2.05
CA SER A 143 21.37 12.94 1.74
C SER A 143 22.30 13.49 2.80
N ARG A 144 22.10 13.13 4.09
CA ARG A 144 22.99 13.53 5.20
C ARG A 144 24.32 12.81 5.16
N GLY A 145 24.36 11.54 4.70
CA GLY A 145 25.58 10.75 4.53
C GLY A 145 26.45 11.20 3.34
N SER A 146 25.84 11.87 2.35
CA SER A 146 26.52 12.31 1.13
C SER A 146 27.17 13.69 1.21
N ARG A 147 27.09 14.40 2.34
CA ARG A 147 27.80 15.68 2.50
C ARG A 147 29.32 15.41 2.62
N PRO A 148 30.16 15.84 1.66
CA PRO A 148 31.61 15.78 1.83
C PRO A 148 31.97 16.60 3.07
N ARG A 149 32.75 16.00 3.97
CA ARG A 149 33.37 16.75 5.05
C ARG A 149 34.19 17.86 4.41
N SER A 150 33.75 19.11 4.56
CA SER A 150 34.56 20.26 4.16
C SER A 150 35.90 20.14 4.88
N PRO A 151 37.05 20.20 4.14
CA PRO A 151 38.35 20.12 4.80
C PRO A 151 38.46 21.28 5.79
N ALA A 152 38.86 20.95 7.02
CA ALA A 152 39.04 21.94 8.07
C ALA A 152 40.00 23.02 7.59
N ARG A 153 39.56 24.28 7.55
CA ARG A 153 40.35 25.44 7.17
C ARG A 153 41.58 25.49 8.11
N PRO A 154 42.84 25.47 7.58
CA PRO A 154 43.99 25.53 8.46
C PRO A 154 43.98 26.87 9.22
N ARG A 155 44.17 26.79 10.54
CA ARG A 155 44.33 27.98 11.40
C ARG A 155 45.58 28.72 10.91
N ARG A 156 45.40 29.94 10.41
CA ARG A 156 46.53 30.85 10.18
C ARG A 156 47.15 31.16 11.55
N SER A 157 48.40 30.73 11.73
CA SER A 157 49.25 31.17 12.83
C SER A 157 49.51 32.66 12.66
N ARG A 158 49.09 33.48 13.60
CA ARG A 158 49.57 34.85 13.73
C ARG A 158 50.95 34.74 14.36
N THR A 159 52.00 34.97 13.59
CA THR A 159 53.33 35.34 14.08
C THR A 159 53.33 36.81 14.33
N SER A 160 53.69 37.19 15.55
CA SER A 160 54.02 38.57 16.01
C SER A 160 55.29 39.02 15.38
#